data_b5300ab262d1875a5ed36e4de129b063
#
_entry.id   b5300ab262d1875a5ed36e4de129b063
#
_cell.length_a   1.000
_cell.length_b   1.000
_cell.length_c   1.000
_cell.angle_alpha   90.00
_cell.angle_beta   90.00
_cell.angle_gamma   90.00
#
_symmetry.space_group_name_H-M   'P 1'
#
loop_
_entity.id
_entity.type
_entity.pdbx_description
1 polymer ?
#
loop_
_entity_poly.entity_id
_entity_poly.type
_entity_poly.pdbx_seq_one_letter_code
_entity_poly.pdbx_strand_id
1 'polypeptide(L)'
;MRNMLYTIWGSLCLLLVISGCKSTDGAKAPVSLTWKMGAVEVQPGYYENSFVLKNISDVPLGKDWIIYYSQLPREILQEESAPVKVEVVNANFFRMYPAENFQPLAPGDSLTVKFCCTNGLKKMSHAPEGTYWVSQSGSKQGISLPVGLTIQPLKGMETEDWYPAPDKIYASNLALETTAQLQQTDIFPSVKEAVPATGKEGFAIENKVKLTFHPDF
;
A
#
# COMPACT_ATOMS: atom_id res chain seq x y z
N MET A 1 -16.89 -58.43 17.29
CA MET A 1 -17.77 -57.34 16.87
C MET A 1 -17.49 -56.02 17.59
N ARG A 2 -17.20 -55.98 18.90
CA ARG A 2 -16.96 -54.72 19.66
C ARG A 2 -15.71 -53.93 19.19
N ASN A 3 -14.62 -54.59 18.80
CA ASN A 3 -13.40 -53.93 18.33
C ASN A 3 -13.52 -53.35 16.92
N MET A 4 -14.42 -53.91 16.09
CA MET A 4 -14.64 -53.40 14.72
C MET A 4 -15.41 -52.07 14.71
N LEU A 5 -16.31 -51.85 15.73
CA LEU A 5 -17.02 -50.58 15.87
C LEU A 5 -16.09 -49.39 16.21
N TYR A 6 -15.11 -49.62 17.09
CA TYR A 6 -14.14 -48.55 17.44
C TYR A 6 -13.23 -48.17 16.29
N THR A 7 -12.89 -49.11 15.40
CA THR A 7 -12.10 -48.85 14.21
C THR A 7 -12.88 -47.99 13.19
N ILE A 8 -14.17 -48.22 13.02
CA ILE A 8 -15.04 -47.46 12.13
C ILE A 8 -15.25 -46.05 12.67
N TRP A 9 -15.44 -45.86 13.98
CA TRP A 9 -15.60 -44.56 14.62
C TRP A 9 -14.32 -43.74 14.58
N GLY A 10 -13.15 -44.35 14.80
CA GLY A 10 -11.85 -43.71 14.70
C GLY A 10 -11.57 -43.21 13.27
N SER A 11 -11.90 -44.01 12.26
CA SER A 11 -11.74 -43.64 10.84
C SER A 11 -12.69 -42.51 10.43
N LEU A 12 -13.92 -42.50 10.94
CA LEU A 12 -14.92 -41.47 10.66
C LEU A 12 -14.52 -40.10 11.29
N CYS A 13 -14.00 -40.14 12.52
CA CYS A 13 -13.48 -38.90 13.15
C CYS A 13 -12.25 -38.36 12.44
N LEU A 14 -11.36 -39.19 11.91
CA LEU A 14 -10.18 -38.77 11.16
C LEU A 14 -10.56 -38.12 9.83
N LEU A 15 -11.60 -38.62 9.14
CA LEU A 15 -12.13 -38.04 7.92
C LEU A 15 -12.78 -36.64 8.13
N LEU A 16 -13.40 -36.43 9.29
CA LEU A 16 -13.99 -35.15 9.64
C LEU A 16 -12.93 -34.07 9.94
N VAL A 17 -11.75 -34.42 10.41
CA VAL A 17 -10.66 -33.47 10.69
C VAL A 17 -9.96 -33.00 9.41
N ILE A 18 -9.95 -33.83 8.36
CA ILE A 18 -9.32 -33.48 7.09
C ILE A 18 -10.22 -32.54 6.25
N SER A 19 -11.51 -32.47 6.53
CA SER A 19 -12.46 -31.59 5.82
C SER A 19 -12.36 -30.09 6.26
N GLY A 20 -11.53 -29.75 7.22
CA GLY A 20 -11.50 -28.45 7.89
C GLY A 20 -10.60 -27.37 7.29
N CYS A 21 -9.76 -27.69 6.32
CA CYS A 21 -8.95 -26.68 5.62
C CYS A 21 -9.39 -26.55 4.16
N LYS A 22 -10.61 -26.08 3.91
CA LYS A 22 -10.81 -25.27 2.70
C LYS A 22 -10.05 -23.97 2.95
N SER A 23 -8.89 -23.80 2.30
CA SER A 23 -8.40 -22.47 1.99
C SER A 23 -9.56 -21.81 1.24
N THR A 24 -10.26 -20.89 1.89
CA THR A 24 -11.10 -19.96 1.18
C THR A 24 -10.15 -19.24 0.23
N ASP A 25 -10.19 -19.59 -1.06
CA ASP A 25 -9.68 -18.70 -2.09
C ASP A 25 -10.27 -17.34 -1.74
N GLY A 26 -9.41 -16.43 -1.27
CA GLY A 26 -9.83 -15.17 -0.69
C GLY A 26 -10.74 -14.47 -1.68
N ALA A 27 -11.93 -14.06 -1.27
CA ALA A 27 -12.87 -13.35 -2.11
C ALA A 27 -12.11 -12.25 -2.85
N LYS A 28 -12.21 -12.23 -4.19
CA LYS A 28 -11.55 -11.24 -5.03
C LYS A 28 -12.45 -10.03 -5.18
N ALA A 29 -11.90 -8.83 -5.05
CA ALA A 29 -12.65 -7.62 -5.31
C ALA A 29 -13.12 -7.59 -6.78
N PRO A 30 -14.36 -7.11 -7.06
CA PRO A 30 -14.91 -7.07 -8.42
C PRO A 30 -14.28 -5.97 -9.28
N VAL A 31 -13.32 -5.23 -8.74
CA VAL A 31 -12.66 -4.12 -9.41
C VAL A 31 -11.15 -4.24 -9.33
N SER A 32 -10.46 -3.59 -10.25
CA SER A 32 -9.06 -3.21 -10.10
C SER A 32 -8.95 -1.69 -9.94
N LEU A 33 -7.97 -1.26 -9.16
CA LEU A 33 -7.69 0.13 -8.90
C LEU A 33 -6.25 0.44 -9.30
N THR A 34 -6.05 1.51 -10.06
CA THR A 34 -4.72 2.00 -10.43
C THR A 34 -4.61 3.46 -10.01
N TRP A 35 -3.62 3.78 -9.21
CA TRP A 35 -3.30 5.15 -8.87
C TRP A 35 -2.39 5.76 -9.95
N LYS A 36 -2.75 6.93 -10.45
CA LYS A 36 -1.91 7.71 -11.34
C LYS A 36 -1.09 8.69 -10.51
N MET A 37 0.19 8.37 -10.35
CA MET A 37 1.13 9.27 -9.70
C MET A 37 1.38 10.47 -10.62
N GLY A 38 1.14 11.64 -10.11
CA GLY A 38 1.40 12.89 -10.80
C GLY A 38 1.08 14.05 -9.88
N ALA A 39 1.75 15.17 -10.06
CA ALA A 39 1.49 16.37 -9.29
C ALA A 39 1.46 17.57 -10.21
N VAL A 40 0.39 17.66 -10.98
CA VAL A 40 0.07 18.88 -11.71
C VAL A 40 -0.61 19.83 -10.74
N GLU A 41 0.04 20.94 -10.44
CA GLU A 41 -0.57 22.01 -9.66
C GLU A 41 -1.62 22.69 -10.53
N VAL A 42 -2.89 22.60 -10.09
CA VAL A 42 -4.03 23.17 -10.82
C VAL A 42 -4.43 24.53 -10.27
N GLN A 43 -4.12 24.79 -9.01
CA GLN A 43 -4.20 26.10 -8.35
C GLN A 43 -3.20 26.11 -7.19
N PRO A 44 -2.82 27.28 -6.66
CA PRO A 44 -1.81 27.39 -5.61
C PRO A 44 -2.05 26.44 -4.44
N GLY A 45 -1.11 25.52 -4.21
CA GLY A 45 -1.17 24.53 -3.13
C GLY A 45 -2.04 23.31 -3.39
N TYR A 46 -2.76 23.22 -4.51
CA TYR A 46 -3.61 22.08 -4.85
C TYR A 46 -3.14 21.36 -6.12
N TYR A 47 -3.04 20.07 -6.03
CA TYR A 47 -2.49 19.20 -7.07
C TYR A 47 -3.53 18.18 -7.53
N GLU A 48 -3.62 17.97 -8.85
CA GLU A 48 -4.48 16.92 -9.41
C GLU A 48 -3.99 15.55 -8.95
N ASN A 49 -4.93 14.72 -8.53
CA ASN A 49 -4.72 13.31 -8.21
C ASN A 49 -5.82 12.49 -8.87
N SER A 50 -5.51 11.26 -9.25
CA SER A 50 -6.51 10.41 -9.86
C SER A 50 -6.28 8.92 -9.64
N PHE A 51 -7.42 8.20 -9.63
CA PHE A 51 -7.46 6.76 -9.71
C PHE A 51 -8.17 6.31 -10.99
N VAL A 52 -7.77 5.19 -11.54
CA VAL A 52 -8.53 4.47 -12.55
C VAL A 52 -9.19 3.28 -11.86
N LEU A 53 -10.50 3.31 -11.76
CA LEU A 53 -11.34 2.22 -11.30
C LEU A 53 -11.82 1.44 -12.51
N LYS A 54 -11.53 0.13 -12.58
CA LYS A 54 -11.99 -0.74 -13.66
C LYS A 54 -12.83 -1.86 -13.09
N ASN A 55 -14.01 -2.08 -13.67
CA ASN A 55 -14.83 -3.25 -13.37
C ASN A 55 -14.19 -4.50 -14.01
N ILE A 56 -13.75 -5.45 -13.19
CA ILE A 56 -13.16 -6.72 -13.62
C ILE A 56 -14.09 -7.91 -13.38
N SER A 57 -15.33 -7.65 -12.99
CA SER A 57 -16.37 -8.69 -12.84
C SER A 57 -17.18 -8.85 -14.12
N ASP A 58 -18.00 -9.89 -14.16
CA ASP A 58 -18.89 -10.23 -15.29
C ASP A 58 -20.24 -9.51 -15.23
N VAL A 59 -20.45 -8.69 -14.20
CA VAL A 59 -21.71 -7.97 -13.98
C VAL A 59 -21.46 -6.45 -13.86
N PRO A 60 -22.45 -5.60 -14.18
CA PRO A 60 -22.32 -4.17 -14.01
C PRO A 60 -22.04 -3.80 -12.55
N LEU A 61 -21.07 -2.95 -12.32
CA LEU A 61 -20.73 -2.41 -11.02
C LEU A 61 -21.72 -1.29 -10.65
N GLY A 62 -22.62 -1.57 -9.73
CA GLY A 62 -23.58 -0.61 -9.19
C GLY A 62 -22.99 0.28 -8.10
N LYS A 63 -23.84 0.78 -7.20
CA LYS A 63 -23.45 1.73 -6.13
C LYS A 63 -23.12 1.06 -4.78
N ASP A 64 -23.14 -0.25 -4.70
CA ASP A 64 -23.01 -0.99 -3.44
C ASP A 64 -21.54 -1.23 -3.05
N TRP A 65 -20.74 -0.16 -2.95
CA TRP A 65 -19.34 -0.33 -2.56
C TRP A 65 -18.72 0.89 -1.90
N ILE A 66 -17.71 0.62 -1.09
CA ILE A 66 -16.77 1.60 -0.56
C ILE A 66 -15.36 1.02 -0.71
N ILE A 67 -14.40 1.83 -1.12
CA ILE A 67 -12.98 1.51 -1.09
C ILE A 67 -12.33 2.39 -0.03
N TYR A 68 -11.59 1.76 0.88
CA TYR A 68 -10.79 2.44 1.90
C TYR A 68 -9.31 2.31 1.59
N TYR A 69 -8.54 3.33 1.94
CA TYR A 69 -7.09 3.33 1.79
C TYR A 69 -6.42 4.33 2.74
N SER A 70 -5.12 4.11 3.02
CA SER A 70 -4.28 5.06 3.71
C SER A 70 -3.35 5.77 2.74
N GLN A 71 -3.13 7.06 2.94
CA GLN A 71 -2.19 7.86 2.14
C GLN A 71 -1.74 9.07 2.98
N LEU A 72 -0.77 9.87 2.52
CA LEU A 72 -0.36 11.08 3.23
C LEU A 72 -1.57 11.96 3.58
N PRO A 73 -1.60 12.55 4.78
CA PRO A 73 -2.67 13.45 5.21
C PRO A 73 -2.78 14.66 4.27
N ARG A 74 -4.02 15.01 3.89
CA ARG A 74 -4.29 16.12 2.98
C ARG A 74 -5.76 16.53 3.03
N GLU A 75 -6.02 17.74 2.56
CA GLU A 75 -7.35 18.17 2.24
C GLU A 75 -7.73 17.68 0.83
N ILE A 76 -8.98 17.33 0.65
CA ILE A 76 -9.55 16.92 -0.64
C ILE A 76 -10.45 18.04 -1.14
N LEU A 77 -10.24 18.43 -2.38
CA LEU A 77 -11.13 19.30 -3.14
C LEU A 77 -11.60 18.55 -4.38
N GLN A 78 -12.92 18.37 -4.49
CA GLN A 78 -13.54 17.65 -5.59
C GLN A 78 -14.82 18.34 -6.03
N GLU A 79 -15.13 18.26 -7.31
CA GLU A 79 -16.37 18.79 -7.87
C GLU A 79 -17.60 18.10 -7.24
N GLU A 80 -18.65 18.87 -6.97
CA GLU A 80 -19.90 18.32 -6.45
C GLU A 80 -20.54 17.30 -7.40
N SER A 81 -20.38 17.50 -8.70
CA SER A 81 -20.87 16.61 -9.76
C SER A 81 -20.05 15.33 -9.95
N ALA A 82 -18.96 15.16 -9.24
CA ALA A 82 -18.10 13.97 -9.40
C ALA A 82 -18.89 12.68 -9.09
N PRO A 83 -18.90 11.69 -10.01
CA PRO A 83 -19.69 10.46 -9.85
C PRO A 83 -19.15 9.52 -8.76
N VAL A 84 -17.90 9.72 -8.35
CA VAL A 84 -17.29 9.01 -7.23
C VAL A 84 -16.70 10.04 -6.28
N LYS A 85 -17.07 9.94 -5.02
CA LYS A 85 -16.58 10.83 -3.96
C LYS A 85 -15.34 10.26 -3.30
N VAL A 86 -14.42 11.14 -2.95
CA VAL A 86 -13.23 10.85 -2.14
C VAL A 86 -13.27 11.74 -0.91
N GLU A 87 -13.15 11.14 0.26
CA GLU A 87 -13.26 11.84 1.54
C GLU A 87 -12.19 11.40 2.53
N VAL A 88 -11.78 12.34 3.37
CA VAL A 88 -10.97 12.05 4.55
C VAL A 88 -11.87 11.46 5.63
N VAL A 89 -11.57 10.26 6.08
CA VAL A 89 -12.25 9.63 7.23
C VAL A 89 -11.59 10.07 8.52
N ASN A 90 -10.26 9.97 8.58
CA ASN A 90 -9.46 10.38 9.73
C ASN A 90 -7.98 10.50 9.32
N ALA A 91 -7.39 11.67 9.53
CA ALA A 91 -5.97 11.94 9.26
C ALA A 91 -5.49 11.42 7.89
N ASN A 92 -4.79 10.29 7.86
CA ASN A 92 -4.26 9.65 6.66
C ASN A 92 -5.16 8.53 6.10
N PHE A 93 -6.37 8.36 6.63
CA PHE A 93 -7.32 7.33 6.22
C PHE A 93 -8.44 7.95 5.40
N PHE A 94 -8.66 7.39 4.22
CA PHE A 94 -9.58 7.90 3.20
C PHE A 94 -10.61 6.85 2.80
N ARG A 95 -11.74 7.31 2.26
CA ARG A 95 -12.70 6.46 1.58
C ARG A 95 -13.06 7.02 0.21
N MET A 96 -13.37 6.12 -0.70
CA MET A 96 -13.89 6.40 -2.04
C MET A 96 -15.20 5.61 -2.20
N TYR A 97 -16.26 6.27 -2.68
CA TYR A 97 -17.57 5.65 -2.83
C TYR A 97 -18.39 6.33 -3.96
N PRO A 98 -19.36 5.61 -4.56
CA PRO A 98 -20.20 6.17 -5.63
C PRO A 98 -21.15 7.25 -5.09
N ALA A 99 -21.27 8.35 -5.82
CA ALA A 99 -22.23 9.39 -5.57
C ALA A 99 -23.64 8.99 -6.12
N GLU A 100 -24.64 9.81 -5.86
CA GLU A 100 -25.99 9.54 -6.37
C GLU A 100 -26.08 9.49 -7.89
N ASN A 101 -25.30 10.31 -8.58
CA ASN A 101 -25.24 10.37 -10.04
C ASN A 101 -24.32 9.33 -10.69
N PHE A 102 -23.71 8.43 -9.89
CA PHE A 102 -22.88 7.34 -10.42
C PHE A 102 -23.71 6.43 -11.33
N GLN A 103 -23.23 6.22 -12.55
CA GLN A 103 -23.82 5.27 -13.48
C GLN A 103 -23.12 3.91 -13.35
N PRO A 104 -23.89 2.81 -13.42
CA PRO A 104 -23.28 1.48 -13.37
C PRO A 104 -22.19 1.31 -14.42
N LEU A 105 -21.02 0.82 -13.98
CA LEU A 105 -19.87 0.59 -14.85
C LEU A 105 -19.98 -0.82 -15.44
N ALA A 106 -20.08 -0.94 -16.77
CA ALA A 106 -20.21 -2.23 -17.43
C ALA A 106 -18.96 -3.11 -17.22
N PRO A 107 -19.08 -4.44 -17.37
CA PRO A 107 -17.92 -5.34 -17.33
C PRO A 107 -16.81 -4.89 -18.28
N GLY A 108 -15.58 -4.79 -17.77
CA GLY A 108 -14.42 -4.35 -18.51
C GLY A 108 -14.25 -2.84 -18.63
N ASP A 109 -15.26 -2.05 -18.37
CA ASP A 109 -15.20 -0.58 -18.43
C ASP A 109 -14.37 0.02 -17.28
N SER A 110 -13.91 1.25 -17.50
CA SER A 110 -13.09 1.99 -16.54
C SER A 110 -13.61 3.41 -16.35
N LEU A 111 -13.47 3.91 -15.14
CA LEU A 111 -13.76 5.29 -14.76
C LEU A 111 -12.51 5.93 -14.16
N THR A 112 -12.16 7.13 -14.61
CA THR A 112 -11.13 7.93 -13.95
C THR A 112 -11.78 8.79 -12.87
N VAL A 113 -11.39 8.55 -11.62
CA VAL A 113 -11.80 9.33 -10.44
C VAL A 113 -10.77 10.43 -10.24
N LYS A 114 -11.16 11.67 -10.47
CA LYS A 114 -10.31 12.86 -10.31
C LYS A 114 -10.69 13.66 -9.08
N PHE A 115 -9.68 14.20 -8.42
CA PHE A 115 -9.82 15.15 -7.33
C PHE A 115 -8.53 15.97 -7.20
N CYS A 116 -8.61 17.09 -6.50
CA CYS A 116 -7.43 17.86 -6.11
C CYS A 116 -7.14 17.66 -4.64
N CYS A 117 -5.89 17.73 -4.26
CA CYS A 117 -5.48 17.63 -2.87
C CYS A 117 -4.32 18.58 -2.55
N THR A 118 -4.23 19.00 -1.31
CA THR A 118 -3.02 19.63 -0.79
C THR A 118 -1.89 18.59 -0.76
N ASN A 119 -0.65 19.02 -0.86
CA ASN A 119 0.54 18.15 -0.92
C ASN A 119 0.63 17.30 -2.20
N GLY A 120 1.45 17.72 -3.13
CA GLY A 120 1.71 16.97 -4.36
C GLY A 120 2.25 15.56 -4.08
N LEU A 121 1.64 14.55 -4.68
CA LEU A 121 2.00 13.14 -4.52
C LEU A 121 3.03 12.74 -5.59
N LYS A 122 4.29 13.04 -5.32
CA LYS A 122 5.39 12.96 -6.30
C LYS A 122 6.30 11.73 -6.13
N LYS A 123 6.05 10.87 -5.13
CA LYS A 123 6.92 9.74 -4.79
C LYS A 123 6.15 8.44 -4.79
N MET A 124 6.81 7.33 -5.11
CA MET A 124 6.22 6.00 -5.01
C MET A 124 5.78 5.67 -3.58
N SER A 125 6.51 6.16 -2.58
CA SER A 125 6.15 6.05 -1.15
C SER A 125 4.89 6.84 -0.77
N HIS A 126 4.33 7.61 -1.68
CA HIS A 126 3.04 8.28 -1.51
C HIS A 126 1.87 7.44 -2.07
N ALA A 127 2.14 6.24 -2.56
CA ALA A 127 1.10 5.34 -3.06
C ALA A 127 0.07 5.03 -1.96
N PRO A 128 -1.18 4.78 -2.33
CA PRO A 128 -2.18 4.28 -1.39
C PRO A 128 -1.77 2.92 -0.83
N GLU A 129 -1.89 2.76 0.48
CA GLU A 129 -1.56 1.53 1.19
C GLU A 129 -2.78 0.97 1.92
N GLY A 130 -2.75 -0.33 2.21
CA GLY A 130 -3.81 -1.00 2.96
C GLY A 130 -5.19 -0.90 2.30
N THR A 131 -5.23 -0.82 0.98
CA THR A 131 -6.48 -0.63 0.23
C THR A 131 -7.36 -1.86 0.30
N TYR A 132 -8.64 -1.66 0.56
CA TYR A 132 -9.63 -2.73 0.58
C TYR A 132 -11.01 -2.26 0.12
N TRP A 133 -11.73 -3.20 -0.47
CA TRP A 133 -13.10 -3.07 -0.94
C TRP A 133 -14.08 -3.59 0.11
N VAL A 134 -15.23 -2.90 0.26
CA VAL A 134 -16.35 -3.33 1.12
C VAL A 134 -17.65 -3.19 0.35
N SER A 135 -18.50 -4.23 0.35
CA SER A 135 -19.90 -4.11 -0.06
C SER A 135 -20.71 -3.48 1.08
N GLN A 136 -21.56 -2.50 0.77
CA GLN A 136 -22.39 -1.83 1.77
C GLN A 136 -23.59 -2.68 2.20
N SER A 137 -24.19 -3.42 1.27
CA SER A 137 -25.39 -4.25 1.49
C SER A 137 -25.08 -5.69 1.84
N GLY A 138 -23.89 -6.19 1.45
CA GLY A 138 -23.48 -7.57 1.65
C GLY A 138 -22.67 -7.80 2.92
N SER A 139 -21.71 -8.72 2.82
CA SER A 139 -20.73 -8.95 3.89
C SER A 139 -19.91 -7.66 4.10
N LYS A 140 -19.93 -7.12 5.32
CA LYS A 140 -19.08 -5.97 5.71
C LYS A 140 -17.60 -6.35 5.84
N GLN A 141 -17.21 -7.51 5.37
CA GLN A 141 -15.83 -7.95 5.36
C GLN A 141 -15.06 -7.20 4.26
N GLY A 142 -13.92 -6.63 4.63
CA GLY A 142 -13.02 -6.00 3.67
C GLY A 142 -12.31 -7.05 2.80
N ILE A 143 -12.31 -6.81 1.49
CA ILE A 143 -11.57 -7.62 0.51
C ILE A 143 -10.34 -6.83 0.09
N SER A 144 -9.15 -7.38 0.28
CA SER A 144 -7.90 -6.74 -0.12
C SER A 144 -7.93 -6.34 -1.60
N LEU A 145 -7.54 -5.10 -1.89
CA LEU A 145 -7.54 -4.53 -3.23
C LEU A 145 -6.15 -3.94 -3.53
N PRO A 146 -5.25 -4.72 -4.13
CA PRO A 146 -3.95 -4.21 -4.55
C PRO A 146 -4.11 -3.04 -5.52
N VAL A 147 -3.33 -1.97 -5.31
CA VAL A 147 -3.35 -0.78 -6.16
C VAL A 147 -2.21 -0.86 -7.17
N GLY A 148 -2.57 -0.81 -8.45
CA GLY A 148 -1.61 -0.61 -9.52
C GLY A 148 -1.07 0.82 -9.51
N LEU A 149 0.14 1.01 -10.02
CA LEU A 149 0.79 2.31 -10.13
C LEU A 149 1.05 2.65 -11.59
N THR A 150 0.63 3.85 -12.01
CA THR A 150 1.05 4.47 -13.26
C THR A 150 1.78 5.75 -12.95
N ILE A 151 3.04 5.82 -13.36
CA ILE A 151 3.85 7.04 -13.24
C ILE A 151 3.51 7.93 -14.42
N GLN A 152 3.01 9.14 -14.16
CA GLN A 152 2.89 10.17 -15.17
C GLN A 152 4.16 11.02 -15.15
N PRO A 153 4.81 11.27 -16.29
CA PRO A 153 5.87 12.27 -16.37
C PRO A 153 5.32 13.61 -15.86
N LEU A 154 6.02 14.21 -14.93
CA LEU A 154 5.69 15.55 -14.46
C LEU A 154 6.08 16.53 -15.57
N LYS A 155 5.10 17.11 -16.25
CA LYS A 155 5.30 18.06 -17.32
C LYS A 155 6.17 19.22 -16.82
N GLY A 156 7.30 19.45 -17.47
CA GLY A 156 8.28 20.47 -17.07
C GLY A 156 9.31 20.02 -16.03
N MET A 157 9.25 18.77 -15.58
CA MET A 157 10.23 18.19 -14.65
C MET A 157 11.13 17.12 -15.31
N GLU A 158 10.97 16.91 -16.60
CA GLU A 158 11.71 15.92 -17.36
C GLU A 158 13.23 16.20 -17.41
N THR A 159 13.64 17.42 -17.06
CA THR A 159 15.04 17.86 -17.08
C THR A 159 15.62 18.14 -15.70
N GLU A 160 14.85 18.03 -14.63
CA GLU A 160 15.34 18.37 -13.30
C GLU A 160 15.98 17.17 -12.60
N ASP A 161 17.26 17.28 -12.29
CA ASP A 161 18.09 16.25 -11.64
C ASP A 161 17.63 15.86 -10.23
N TRP A 162 16.71 16.61 -9.62
CA TRP A 162 16.23 16.31 -8.28
C TRP A 162 15.18 15.17 -8.22
N TYR A 163 14.71 14.71 -9.39
CA TYR A 163 13.88 13.51 -9.51
C TYR A 163 14.41 12.62 -10.64
N PRO A 164 15.59 12.04 -10.47
CA PRO A 164 16.20 11.26 -11.53
C PRO A 164 15.34 10.03 -11.85
N ALA A 165 15.27 9.69 -13.12
CA ALA A 165 14.60 8.46 -13.58
C ALA A 165 15.20 7.23 -12.89
N PRO A 166 14.43 6.15 -12.67
CA PRO A 166 14.89 4.96 -11.95
C PRO A 166 16.20 4.35 -12.49
N ASP A 167 16.39 4.40 -13.79
CA ASP A 167 17.63 3.96 -14.46
C ASP A 167 18.85 4.84 -14.11
N LYS A 168 18.65 6.14 -13.98
CA LYS A 168 19.71 7.07 -13.53
C LYS A 168 20.05 6.84 -12.06
N ILE A 169 19.05 6.60 -11.20
CA ILE A 169 19.26 6.27 -9.78
C ILE A 169 20.06 4.98 -9.67
N TYR A 170 19.68 3.96 -10.44
CA TYR A 170 20.38 2.67 -10.46
C TYR A 170 21.83 2.82 -10.91
N ALA A 171 22.08 3.53 -12.02
CA ALA A 171 23.41 3.79 -12.52
C ALA A 171 24.27 4.58 -11.53
N SER A 172 23.69 5.58 -10.87
CA SER A 172 24.38 6.36 -9.82
C SER A 172 24.75 5.49 -8.62
N ASN A 173 23.84 4.64 -8.16
CA ASN A 173 24.09 3.72 -7.04
C ASN A 173 25.16 2.68 -7.40
N LEU A 174 25.12 2.14 -8.61
CA LEU A 174 26.13 1.21 -9.10
C LEU A 174 27.53 1.84 -9.17
N ALA A 175 27.60 3.13 -9.58
CA ALA A 175 28.86 3.88 -9.57
C ALA A 175 29.40 4.11 -8.15
N LEU A 176 28.51 4.30 -7.17
CA LEU A 176 28.91 4.41 -5.75
C LEU A 176 29.48 3.09 -5.19
N GLU A 177 28.89 1.97 -5.54
CA GLU A 177 29.38 0.65 -5.10
C GLU A 177 30.79 0.34 -5.64
N THR A 178 31.12 0.80 -6.86
CA THR A 178 32.42 0.60 -7.48
C THR A 178 33.50 1.55 -6.94
N THR A 179 33.14 2.70 -6.40
CA THR A 179 34.08 3.68 -5.86
C THR A 179 34.34 3.53 -4.36
N ALA A 180 33.43 2.90 -3.64
CA ALA A 180 33.57 2.69 -2.22
C ALA A 180 34.18 1.31 -1.95
N GLN A 181 35.47 1.24 -1.71
CA GLN A 181 36.01 0.25 -0.76
C GLN A 181 35.49 0.66 0.63
N LEU A 182 34.16 0.57 0.81
CA LEU A 182 33.58 0.72 2.12
C LEU A 182 34.13 -0.43 2.96
N GLN A 183 34.91 -0.10 3.95
CA GLN A 183 35.22 -1.04 5.03
C GLN A 183 33.85 -1.54 5.51
N GLN A 184 33.62 -2.81 5.29
CA GLN A 184 32.43 -3.49 5.73
C GLN A 184 32.42 -3.40 7.26
N THR A 185 31.63 -2.50 7.80
CA THR A 185 31.43 -2.39 9.24
C THR A 185 30.22 -3.24 9.60
N ASP A 186 30.35 -4.10 10.60
CA ASP A 186 29.26 -4.91 11.14
C ASP A 186 28.21 -4.06 11.89
N ILE A 187 28.33 -2.74 11.82
CA ILE A 187 27.44 -1.78 12.48
C ILE A 187 26.51 -1.15 11.45
N PHE A 188 25.21 -1.30 11.68
CA PHE A 188 24.19 -0.67 10.84
C PHE A 188 23.30 0.26 11.70
N PRO A 189 23.03 1.50 11.26
CA PRO A 189 23.57 2.18 10.07
C PRO A 189 25.08 2.42 10.15
N SER A 190 25.74 2.50 8.96
CA SER A 190 27.19 2.70 8.88
C SER A 190 27.60 3.98 9.60
N VAL A 191 28.65 3.88 10.41
CA VAL A 191 29.20 5.02 11.15
C VAL A 191 29.90 6.00 10.19
N LYS A 192 29.68 7.31 10.39
CA LYS A 192 30.36 8.36 9.59
C LYS A 192 31.86 8.44 9.90
N GLU A 193 32.22 8.13 11.12
CA GLU A 193 33.59 8.19 11.59
C GLU A 193 33.78 7.10 12.65
N ALA A 194 34.83 6.32 12.51
CA ALA A 194 35.24 5.31 13.50
C ALA A 194 36.67 5.57 13.91
N VAL A 195 36.89 5.86 15.17
CA VAL A 195 38.24 5.93 15.76
C VAL A 195 38.50 4.62 16.48
N PRO A 196 39.43 3.80 16.00
CA PRO A 196 39.77 2.55 16.70
C PRO A 196 40.26 2.84 18.10
N ALA A 197 39.76 2.10 19.08
CA ALA A 197 40.30 2.18 20.44
C ALA A 197 41.73 1.65 20.45
N THR A 198 42.64 2.39 21.07
CA THR A 198 44.06 1.99 21.19
C THR A 198 44.30 0.99 22.31
N GLY A 199 43.29 0.67 23.11
CA GLY A 199 43.35 -0.33 24.19
C GLY A 199 43.13 -1.74 23.70
N LYS A 200 43.81 -2.71 24.35
CA LYS A 200 43.66 -4.13 24.03
C LYS A 200 42.44 -4.79 24.68
N GLU A 201 41.71 -4.06 25.50
CA GLU A 201 40.55 -4.59 26.23
C GLU A 201 39.25 -4.18 25.55
N GLY A 202 38.62 -5.12 24.83
CA GLY A 202 37.23 -5.03 24.45
C GLY A 202 36.34 -5.35 25.65
N PHE A 203 35.14 -4.77 25.72
CA PHE A 203 34.16 -5.24 26.68
C PHE A 203 33.35 -6.40 26.09
N ALA A 204 33.09 -7.40 26.91
CA ALA A 204 32.21 -8.50 26.51
C ALA A 204 30.75 -8.12 26.80
N ILE A 205 29.89 -8.28 25.83
CA ILE A 205 28.43 -8.20 26.06
C ILE A 205 28.01 -9.57 26.61
N GLU A 206 27.79 -9.64 27.91
CA GLU A 206 27.23 -10.83 28.55
C GLU A 206 25.74 -10.99 28.23
N ASN A 207 25.15 -12.13 28.60
CA ASN A 207 23.76 -12.53 28.25
C ASN A 207 22.65 -11.56 28.72
N LYS A 208 22.96 -10.49 29.40
CA LYS A 208 22.00 -9.46 29.84
C LYS A 208 22.58 -8.07 29.63
N VAL A 209 21.94 -7.29 28.78
CA VAL A 209 22.18 -5.87 28.64
C VAL A 209 21.10 -5.10 29.38
N LYS A 210 21.50 -4.28 30.35
CA LYS A 210 20.57 -3.36 31.03
C LYS A 210 20.52 -2.06 30.25
N LEU A 211 19.37 -1.77 29.64
CA LEU A 211 19.12 -0.47 29.01
C LEU A 211 18.55 0.48 30.08
N THR A 212 19.20 1.60 30.26
CA THR A 212 18.72 2.67 31.15
C THR A 212 18.37 3.87 30.27
N PHE A 213 17.11 4.26 30.29
CA PHE A 213 16.65 5.46 29.59
C PHE A 213 16.75 6.67 30.52
N HIS A 214 17.16 7.80 29.94
CA HIS A 214 17.11 9.06 30.66
C HIS A 214 15.64 9.41 30.93
N PRO A 215 15.28 9.94 32.12
CA PRO A 215 13.87 10.22 32.47
C PRO A 215 13.19 11.27 31.59
N ASP A 216 13.95 11.99 30.77
CA ASP A 216 13.44 13.02 29.85
C ASP A 216 13.17 12.48 28.42
N PHE A 217 13.21 11.14 28.22
CA PHE A 217 12.87 10.45 26.97
C PHE A 217 11.73 9.48 27.18
#